data_8765f6bd1e91c21cbe0ee17d31d0b105
#
_entry.id   8765f6bd1e91c21cbe0ee17d31d0b105
#
_cell.length_a   1.000
_cell.length_b   1.000
_cell.length_c   1.000
_cell.angle_alpha   90.00
_cell.angle_beta   90.00
_cell.angle_gamma   90.00
#
_symmetry.space_group_name_H-M   'P 1'
#
loop_
_entity.id
_entity.type
_entity.pdbx_description
1 polymer ?
#
loop_
_entity_poly.entity_id
_entity_poly.type
_entity_poly.pdbx_seq_one_letter_code
_entity_poly.pdbx_strand_id
1 'polypeptide(L)'
;MANTLPSGVRCTTLSTRGKRRTYLYFDDLPVGFVFETGSRQIPLDEMLDFARKYDPQPFHVDEEAAKDTPYGGLIASGFQTMVVGFLLTLGADVWNEASLGSPGIDELRWLKPVR
;
A
#
# COMPACT_ATOMS: atom_id res chain seq x y z
N MET A 1 -2.59 3.64 -25.18
CA MET A 1 -3.23 2.65 -24.31
C MET A 1 -4.12 3.41 -23.33
N ALA A 2 -5.40 3.13 -23.32
CA ALA A 2 -6.30 3.75 -22.36
C ALA A 2 -6.01 3.17 -20.97
N ASN A 3 -5.49 3.98 -20.05
CA ASN A 3 -5.41 3.63 -18.64
C ASN A 3 -6.84 3.59 -18.10
N THR A 4 -7.40 2.40 -18.04
CA THR A 4 -8.67 2.16 -17.35
C THR A 4 -8.36 2.08 -15.88
N LEU A 5 -8.83 3.06 -15.09
CA LEU A 5 -8.82 2.98 -13.64
C LEU A 5 -9.55 1.71 -13.20
N PRO A 6 -9.02 0.93 -12.23
CA PRO A 6 -9.71 -0.23 -11.74
C PRO A 6 -11.09 0.17 -11.20
N SER A 7 -12.09 -0.70 -11.42
CA SER A 7 -13.47 -0.51 -10.98
C SER A 7 -13.52 -0.25 -9.47
N GLY A 8 -13.91 0.95 -9.08
CA GLY A 8 -14.00 1.39 -7.68
C GLY A 8 -13.45 2.79 -7.43
N VAL A 9 -12.62 3.32 -8.30
CA VAL A 9 -12.12 4.70 -8.19
C VAL A 9 -13.18 5.64 -8.77
N ARG A 10 -13.92 6.33 -7.91
CA ARG A 10 -14.79 7.42 -8.34
C ARG A 10 -13.94 8.67 -8.57
N CYS A 11 -13.45 8.81 -9.77
CA CYS A 11 -12.87 10.08 -10.20
C CYS A 11 -14.02 11.07 -10.45
N THR A 12 -14.22 12.01 -9.55
CA THR A 12 -15.09 13.15 -9.83
C THR A 12 -14.36 14.02 -10.84
N THR A 13 -14.75 13.94 -12.10
CA THR A 13 -14.20 14.74 -13.17
C THR A 13 -14.51 16.21 -12.93
N LEU A 14 -13.55 16.93 -12.36
CA LEU A 14 -13.57 18.41 -12.41
C LEU A 14 -13.18 18.83 -13.83
N SER A 15 -14.19 19.19 -14.60
CA SER A 15 -14.05 19.73 -15.95
C SER A 15 -13.42 21.12 -15.89
N THR A 16 -12.15 21.24 -16.24
CA THR A 16 -11.60 22.52 -16.69
C THR A 16 -11.13 22.36 -18.12
N ARG A 17 -11.89 22.96 -19.03
CA ARG A 17 -11.58 23.20 -20.47
C ARG A 17 -10.65 22.18 -21.16
N GLY A 18 -11.22 21.18 -21.79
CA GLY A 18 -10.70 20.65 -23.06
C GLY A 18 -9.71 19.49 -23.01
N LYS A 19 -9.13 19.08 -21.86
CA LYS A 19 -8.35 17.84 -21.75
C LYS A 19 -8.77 17.09 -20.48
N ARG A 20 -9.24 15.85 -20.64
CA ARG A 20 -9.42 14.95 -19.50
C ARG A 20 -8.04 14.66 -18.90
N ARG A 21 -7.78 15.15 -17.69
CA ARG A 21 -6.66 14.69 -16.90
C ARG A 21 -6.97 13.29 -16.39
N THR A 22 -6.07 12.37 -16.61
CA THR A 22 -6.16 10.99 -16.11
C THR A 22 -5.54 10.85 -14.72
N TYR A 23 -4.90 11.88 -14.19
CA TYR A 23 -4.23 11.92 -12.88
C TYR A 23 -4.52 13.25 -12.17
N LEU A 24 -4.35 13.24 -10.85
CA LEU A 24 -4.63 14.38 -9.98
C LEU A 24 -3.33 15.02 -9.51
N TYR A 25 -3.31 16.35 -9.50
CA TYR A 25 -2.27 17.14 -8.82
C TYR A 25 -2.68 17.42 -7.37
N PHE A 26 -1.76 17.92 -6.57
CA PHE A 26 -2.00 18.26 -5.16
C PHE A 26 -3.25 19.14 -4.95
N ASP A 27 -3.42 20.16 -5.77
CA ASP A 27 -4.57 21.07 -5.69
C ASP A 27 -5.92 20.42 -6.07
N ASP A 28 -5.88 19.27 -6.70
CA ASP A 28 -7.07 18.49 -7.05
C ASP A 28 -7.50 17.53 -5.90
N LEU A 29 -6.74 17.46 -4.80
CA LEU A 29 -6.94 16.55 -3.68
C LEU A 29 -7.45 17.34 -2.45
N PRO A 30 -8.76 17.51 -2.29
CA PRO A 30 -9.31 18.20 -1.12
C PRO A 30 -9.10 17.37 0.17
N VAL A 31 -9.09 18.05 1.31
CA VAL A 31 -9.10 17.37 2.61
C VAL A 31 -10.32 16.45 2.68
N GLY A 32 -10.10 15.20 3.10
CA GLY A 32 -11.15 14.18 3.13
C GLY A 32 -11.33 13.41 1.81
N PHE A 33 -10.49 13.65 0.80
CA PHE A 33 -10.47 12.85 -0.42
C PHE A 33 -10.18 11.37 -0.09
N VAL A 34 -10.99 10.47 -0.63
CA VAL A 34 -10.87 9.02 -0.43
C VAL A 34 -10.85 8.33 -1.79
N PHE A 35 -9.99 7.35 -1.93
CA PHE A 35 -10.00 6.44 -3.07
C PHE A 35 -9.75 5.00 -2.59
N GLU A 36 -10.17 4.04 -3.39
CA GLU A 36 -10.00 2.62 -3.09
C GLU A 36 -8.91 2.03 -3.99
N THR A 37 -8.16 1.09 -3.44
CA THR A 37 -7.18 0.31 -4.17
C THR A 37 -7.67 -1.13 -4.36
N GLY A 38 -7.00 -1.87 -5.23
CA GLY A 38 -7.11 -3.32 -5.24
C GLY A 38 -6.59 -3.94 -3.94
N SER A 39 -6.64 -5.25 -3.86
CA SER A 39 -6.07 -6.03 -2.76
C SER A 39 -5.00 -6.98 -3.29
N ARG A 40 -4.10 -7.39 -2.40
CA ARG A 40 -3.05 -8.35 -2.71
C ARG A 40 -2.85 -9.29 -1.53
N GLN A 41 -2.70 -10.58 -1.80
CA GLN A 41 -2.13 -11.52 -0.85
C GLN A 41 -0.60 -11.47 -0.93
N ILE A 42 0.06 -11.64 0.22
CA ILE A 42 1.50 -11.80 0.29
C ILE A 42 1.78 -13.30 0.40
N PRO A 43 2.39 -13.95 -0.62
CA PRO A 43 2.77 -15.35 -0.54
C PRO A 43 3.77 -15.60 0.61
N LEU A 44 3.74 -16.79 1.18
CA LEU A 44 4.61 -17.16 2.32
C LEU A 44 6.10 -17.00 2.01
N ASP A 45 6.53 -17.42 0.83
CA ASP A 45 7.91 -17.30 0.38
C ASP A 45 8.36 -15.84 0.28
N GLU A 46 7.53 -14.97 -0.27
CA GLU A 46 7.79 -13.52 -0.34
C GLU A 46 7.86 -12.91 1.06
N MET A 47 6.97 -13.33 1.95
CA MET A 47 6.94 -12.86 3.34
C MET A 47 8.21 -13.22 4.10
N LEU A 48 8.67 -14.46 3.95
CA LEU A 48 9.89 -14.96 4.58
C LEU A 48 11.14 -14.31 3.98
N ASP A 49 11.22 -14.16 2.67
CA ASP A 49 12.36 -13.54 1.99
C ASP A 49 12.54 -12.08 2.40
N PHE A 50 11.44 -11.33 2.46
CA PHE A 50 11.47 -9.95 2.94
C PHE A 50 11.96 -9.87 4.39
N ALA A 51 11.38 -10.70 5.26
CA ALA A 51 11.72 -10.68 6.68
C ALA A 51 13.17 -11.09 6.94
N ARG A 52 13.67 -12.12 6.29
CA ARG A 52 15.08 -12.54 6.41
C ARG A 52 16.06 -11.44 6.01
N LYS A 53 15.67 -10.64 5.04
CA LYS A 53 16.51 -9.58 4.50
C LYS A 53 16.43 -8.27 5.28
N TYR A 54 15.25 -7.90 5.78
CA TYR A 54 14.99 -6.56 6.31
C TYR A 54 14.48 -6.52 7.75
N ASP A 55 13.90 -7.62 8.26
CA ASP A 55 13.29 -7.65 9.58
C ASP A 55 13.29 -9.08 10.17
N PRO A 56 14.49 -9.63 10.49
CA PRO A 56 14.65 -11.04 10.82
C PRO A 56 14.27 -11.37 12.27
N GLN A 57 13.12 -10.87 12.73
CA GLN A 57 12.59 -11.23 14.03
C GLN A 57 11.96 -12.63 14.00
N PRO A 58 12.03 -13.43 15.10
CA PRO A 58 11.56 -14.82 15.09
C PRO A 58 10.14 -15.01 14.59
N PHE A 59 9.21 -14.13 14.97
CA PHE A 59 7.80 -14.23 14.56
C PHE A 59 7.55 -13.84 13.09
N HIS A 60 8.58 -13.41 12.37
CA HIS A 60 8.54 -13.14 10.94
C HIS A 60 9.27 -14.20 10.10
N VAL A 61 10.18 -14.96 10.68
CA VAL A 61 11.08 -15.85 9.92
C VAL A 61 11.03 -17.31 10.36
N ASP A 62 10.54 -17.61 11.57
CA ASP A 62 10.53 -18.93 12.16
C ASP A 62 9.11 -19.31 12.59
N GLU A 63 8.52 -20.25 11.86
CA GLU A 63 7.14 -20.67 12.08
C GLU A 63 6.93 -21.33 13.45
N GLU A 64 7.90 -22.10 13.94
CA GLU A 64 7.80 -22.74 15.25
C GLU A 64 7.98 -21.72 16.38
N ALA A 65 8.99 -20.86 16.29
CA ALA A 65 9.20 -19.81 17.27
C ALA A 65 8.02 -18.81 17.33
N ALA A 66 7.37 -18.56 16.20
CA ALA A 66 6.22 -17.67 16.13
C ALA A 66 5.00 -18.17 16.92
N LYS A 67 4.84 -19.48 17.08
CA LYS A 67 3.72 -20.08 17.83
C LYS A 67 3.74 -19.69 19.31
N ASP A 68 4.92 -19.51 19.88
CA ASP A 68 5.12 -19.16 21.29
C ASP A 68 5.04 -17.64 21.56
N THR A 69 4.73 -16.86 20.53
CA THR A 69 4.57 -15.42 20.65
C THR A 69 3.09 -15.02 20.86
N PRO A 70 2.80 -13.78 21.29
CA PRO A 70 1.42 -13.29 21.38
C PRO A 70 0.63 -13.38 20.07
N TYR A 71 1.32 -13.52 18.94
CA TYR A 71 0.69 -13.67 17.62
C TYR A 71 0.20 -15.09 17.33
N GLY A 72 0.74 -16.09 18.04
CA GLY A 72 0.34 -17.50 17.90
C GLY A 72 0.66 -18.13 16.57
N GLY A 73 1.55 -17.54 15.79
CA GLY A 73 1.97 -17.98 14.46
C GLY A 73 2.68 -16.90 13.70
N LEU A 74 3.16 -17.25 12.52
CA LEU A 74 3.93 -16.37 11.65
C LEU A 74 3.08 -15.17 11.20
N ILE A 75 3.69 -13.99 11.22
CA ILE A 75 3.10 -12.74 10.72
C ILE A 75 4.07 -12.05 9.78
N ALA A 76 3.53 -11.30 8.82
CA ALA A 76 4.34 -10.45 7.95
C ALA A 76 4.96 -9.30 8.73
N SER A 77 6.16 -8.88 8.31
CA SER A 77 6.75 -7.64 8.81
C SER A 77 5.83 -6.46 8.55
N GLY A 78 5.70 -5.57 9.53
CA GLY A 78 4.95 -4.32 9.35
C GLY A 78 5.52 -3.46 8.23
N PHE A 79 6.83 -3.46 8.05
CA PHE A 79 7.48 -2.76 6.93
C PHE A 79 7.08 -3.34 5.58
N GLN A 80 6.95 -4.66 5.45
CA GLN A 80 6.44 -5.28 4.24
C GLN A 80 4.99 -4.89 3.99
N THR A 81 4.15 -4.90 5.02
CA THR A 81 2.76 -4.46 4.93
C THR A 81 2.65 -3.01 4.44
N MET A 82 3.50 -2.12 4.94
CA MET A 82 3.58 -0.73 4.48
C MET A 82 3.98 -0.66 3.00
N VAL A 83 5.00 -1.38 2.58
CA VAL A 83 5.46 -1.39 1.18
C VAL A 83 4.37 -1.93 0.25
N VAL A 84 3.71 -3.01 0.62
CA VAL A 84 2.60 -3.57 -0.18
C VAL A 84 1.44 -2.59 -0.26
N GLY A 85 1.06 -1.94 0.84
CA GLY A 85 0.07 -0.88 0.85
C GLY A 85 0.43 0.28 -0.09
N PHE A 86 1.68 0.72 -0.05
CA PHE A 86 2.18 1.76 -0.94
C PHE A 86 2.12 1.33 -2.41
N LEU A 87 2.52 0.10 -2.74
CA LEU A 87 2.42 -0.43 -4.10
C LEU A 87 0.96 -0.47 -4.60
N LEU A 88 0.01 -0.78 -3.74
CA LEU A 88 -1.40 -0.74 -4.10
C LEU A 88 -1.88 0.68 -4.39
N THR A 89 -1.40 1.68 -3.65
CA THR A 89 -1.73 3.09 -3.95
C THR A 89 -1.14 3.54 -5.28
N LEU A 90 0.09 3.15 -5.60
CA LEU A 90 0.69 3.41 -6.91
C LEU A 90 -0.08 2.71 -8.03
N GLY A 91 -0.54 1.47 -7.79
CA GLY A 91 -1.36 0.72 -8.75
C GLY A 91 -2.72 1.36 -9.04
N ALA A 92 -3.24 2.17 -8.14
CA ALA A 92 -4.46 2.95 -8.36
C ALA A 92 -4.26 4.13 -9.31
N ASP A 93 -3.01 4.54 -9.54
CA ASP A 93 -2.59 5.58 -10.50
C ASP A 93 -3.35 6.92 -10.37
N VAL A 94 -3.57 7.33 -9.12
CA VAL A 94 -4.33 8.55 -8.82
C VAL A 94 -3.50 9.82 -9.07
N TRP A 95 -2.20 9.77 -8.68
CA TRP A 95 -1.29 10.94 -8.73
C TRP A 95 0.11 10.62 -9.25
N ASN A 96 0.35 9.44 -9.80
CA ASN A 96 1.71 8.99 -10.15
C ASN A 96 2.45 9.96 -11.07
N GLU A 97 1.77 10.50 -12.07
CA GLU A 97 2.35 11.47 -13.02
C GLU A 97 2.71 12.82 -12.36
N ALA A 98 2.06 13.15 -11.26
CA ALA A 98 2.29 14.41 -10.53
C ALA A 98 3.20 14.25 -9.31
N SER A 99 3.60 13.03 -8.99
CA SER A 99 4.39 12.73 -7.79
C SER A 99 5.85 13.17 -7.97
N LEU A 100 6.35 13.91 -7.01
CA LEU A 100 7.77 14.26 -6.87
C LEU A 100 8.44 13.57 -5.68
N GLY A 101 7.79 12.55 -5.12
CA GLY A 101 8.23 11.86 -3.93
C GLY A 101 7.54 12.36 -2.66
N SER A 102 7.96 11.82 -1.52
CA SER A 102 7.42 12.17 -0.21
C SER A 102 8.55 12.57 0.73
N PRO A 103 8.38 13.62 1.54
CA PRO A 103 9.37 14.01 2.54
C PRO A 103 9.41 13.08 3.74
N GLY A 104 8.41 12.24 3.92
CA GLY A 104 8.35 11.33 5.06
C GLY A 104 6.95 10.81 5.36
N ILE A 105 6.86 10.15 6.50
CA ILE A 105 5.64 9.63 7.10
C ILE A 105 5.60 10.16 8.54
N ASP A 106 4.56 10.91 8.90
CA ASP A 106 4.45 11.50 10.25
C ASP A 106 3.96 10.50 11.29
N GLU A 107 3.08 9.59 10.88
CA GLU A 107 2.52 8.58 11.77
C GLU A 107 2.24 7.27 11.01
N LEU A 108 2.74 6.18 11.56
CA LEU A 108 2.49 4.82 11.07
C LEU A 108 2.13 3.92 12.23
N ARG A 109 0.99 3.24 12.15
CA ARG A 109 0.54 2.27 13.16
C ARG A 109 0.07 0.99 12.51
N TRP A 110 0.53 -0.14 13.02
CA TRP A 110 0.02 -1.46 12.67
C TRP A 110 -1.07 -1.86 13.66
N LEU A 111 -2.30 -1.85 13.21
CA LEU A 111 -3.46 -2.11 14.08
C LEU A 111 -3.77 -3.61 14.20
N LYS A 112 -3.37 -4.39 13.19
CA LYS A 112 -3.56 -5.84 13.15
C LYS A 112 -2.39 -6.51 12.42
N PRO A 113 -2.00 -7.72 12.87
CA PRO A 113 -1.01 -8.50 12.14
C PRO A 113 -1.56 -8.98 10.79
N VAL A 114 -0.70 -9.02 9.78
CA VAL A 114 -0.98 -9.64 8.48
C VAL A 114 -0.42 -11.05 8.49
N ARG A 115 -1.26 -12.00 8.06
CA ARG A 115 -0.96 -13.44 8.08
C ARG A 115 -0.97 -14.03 6.70
#